data_227e12800ff9a31015359644f141c330
#
_entry.id   227e12800ff9a31015359644f141c330
#
_cell.length_a   1.000
_cell.length_b   1.000
_cell.length_c   1.000
_cell.angle_alpha   90.00
_cell.angle_beta   90.00
_cell.angle_gamma   90.00
#
_symmetry.space_group_name_H-M   'P 1'
#
loop_
_entity.id
_entity.type
_entity.pdbx_description
1 polymer ?
#
loop_
_entity_poly.entity_id
_entity_poly.type
_entity_poly.pdbx_seq_one_letter_code
_entity_poly.pdbx_strand_id
1 'polypeptide(L)'
;NYQWKKSMKWGEFDLNWGRPLKSILSIFDKKVINFRFHHLSSSNSTYIDKDFEEKKKFFKDFKSYEKYFKKQGILVDQEKRKKLIEREFLRILSKKRLSIKDNSKLFDEVVNLVDNPNILLCSFNKKFLSIPKEILTLTMQSHQKYFPIFNNKDEITNEFLIVANKKDQKGLIKI
;
A
#
# COMPACT_ATOMS: atom_id res chain seq x y z
N ASN A 1 22.86 14.32 0.26
CA ASN A 1 22.56 13.23 -0.71
C ASN A 1 22.02 12.04 0.05
N TYR A 2 20.73 11.78 -0.06
CA TYR A 2 20.12 10.58 0.53
C TYR A 2 20.46 9.37 -0.35
N GLN A 3 21.14 8.38 0.22
CA GLN A 3 21.46 7.14 -0.49
C GLN A 3 20.46 6.05 -0.10
N TRP A 4 19.70 5.59 -1.06
CA TRP A 4 18.80 4.46 -0.88
C TRP A 4 19.60 3.16 -0.80
N LYS A 5 19.34 2.32 0.22
CA LYS A 5 20.00 1.01 0.38
C LYS A 5 19.76 0.08 -0.82
N LYS A 6 18.57 0.19 -1.43
CA LYS A 6 18.21 -0.55 -2.64
C LYS A 6 17.81 0.47 -3.69
N SER A 7 18.69 0.73 -4.63
CA SER A 7 18.49 1.65 -5.74
C SER A 7 19.21 1.16 -6.97
N MET A 8 18.75 1.58 -8.14
CA MET A 8 19.39 1.28 -9.42
C MET A 8 19.21 2.46 -10.37
N LYS A 9 20.00 2.49 -11.43
CA LYS A 9 19.80 3.41 -12.54
C LYS A 9 18.60 2.98 -13.38
N TRP A 10 17.84 3.94 -13.85
CA TRP A 10 16.64 3.70 -14.64
C TRP A 10 16.77 4.35 -16.02
N GLY A 11 16.64 3.54 -17.09
CA GLY A 11 16.84 4.00 -18.46
C GLY A 11 18.27 4.47 -18.68
N GLU A 12 18.42 5.57 -19.40
CA GLU A 12 19.72 6.18 -19.76
C GLU A 12 20.22 7.23 -18.74
N PHE A 13 19.52 7.34 -17.59
CA PHE A 13 19.84 8.36 -16.59
C PHE A 13 20.78 7.83 -15.51
N ASP A 14 21.68 8.70 -15.06
CA ASP A 14 22.66 8.38 -14.01
C ASP A 14 22.11 8.44 -12.58
N LEU A 15 20.82 8.77 -12.43
CA LEU A 15 20.18 8.85 -11.13
C LEU A 15 19.89 7.46 -10.55
N ASN A 16 20.50 7.15 -9.41
CA ASN A 16 20.13 5.99 -8.59
C ASN A 16 18.91 6.32 -7.74
N TRP A 17 17.81 5.57 -7.92
CA TRP A 17 16.57 5.74 -7.17
C TRP A 17 15.87 4.41 -6.93
N GLY A 18 15.03 4.32 -5.90
CA GLY A 18 14.33 3.09 -5.55
C GLY A 18 13.30 2.62 -6.59
N ARG A 19 12.76 3.56 -7.38
CA ARG A 19 11.81 3.33 -8.48
C ARG A 19 12.08 4.37 -9.58
N PRO A 20 11.61 4.16 -10.84
CA PRO A 20 11.72 5.18 -11.89
C PRO A 20 11.08 6.48 -11.46
N LEU A 21 11.85 7.56 -11.40
CA LEU A 21 11.34 8.89 -11.06
C LEU A 21 10.93 9.60 -12.35
N LYS A 22 9.63 9.86 -12.53
CA LYS A 22 9.07 10.38 -13.78
C LYS A 22 8.75 11.87 -13.74
N SER A 23 8.45 12.41 -12.54
CA SER A 23 8.08 13.83 -12.38
C SER A 23 8.32 14.29 -10.94
N ILE A 24 8.43 15.59 -10.78
CA ILE A 24 8.49 16.26 -9.49
C ILE A 24 7.36 17.29 -9.45
N LEU A 25 6.36 17.06 -8.59
CA LEU A 25 5.31 18.03 -8.32
C LEU A 25 5.70 18.83 -7.09
N SER A 26 5.86 20.13 -7.24
CA SER A 26 6.29 21.03 -6.16
C SER A 26 5.50 22.33 -6.20
N ILE A 27 4.55 22.47 -5.28
CA ILE A 27 3.68 23.64 -5.14
C ILE A 27 3.69 24.09 -3.68
N PHE A 28 3.97 25.34 -3.46
CA PHE A 28 3.82 26.01 -2.17
C PHE A 28 3.00 27.29 -2.36
N ASP A 29 1.99 27.47 -1.54
CA ASP A 29 1.07 28.62 -1.61
C ASP A 29 0.59 28.92 -3.05
N LYS A 30 0.12 27.88 -3.76
CA LYS A 30 -0.36 27.91 -5.16
C LYS A 30 0.70 28.31 -6.21
N LYS A 31 1.94 28.50 -5.81
CA LYS A 31 3.07 28.80 -6.71
C LYS A 31 3.96 27.58 -6.90
N VAL A 32 4.44 27.36 -8.09
CA VAL A 32 5.43 26.31 -8.37
C VAL A 32 6.77 26.75 -7.78
N ILE A 33 7.38 25.88 -6.96
CA ILE A 33 8.77 26.06 -6.56
C ILE A 33 9.64 25.46 -7.65
N ASN A 34 10.32 26.31 -8.41
CA ASN A 34 11.14 25.89 -9.54
C ASN A 34 12.52 25.42 -9.09
N PHE A 35 12.83 24.17 -9.33
CA PHE A 35 14.17 23.59 -9.18
C PHE A 35 14.36 22.44 -10.15
N ARG A 36 15.61 22.04 -10.35
CA ARG A 36 15.97 20.88 -11.15
C ARG A 36 16.65 19.83 -10.28
N PHE A 37 16.28 18.57 -10.47
CA PHE A 37 16.91 17.43 -9.86
C PHE A 37 17.26 16.41 -10.94
N HIS A 38 18.54 16.25 -11.24
CA HIS A 38 19.05 15.46 -12.35
C HIS A 38 18.38 15.86 -13.69
N HIS A 39 17.70 14.91 -14.33
CA HIS A 39 17.01 15.10 -15.60
C HIS A 39 15.61 15.70 -15.46
N LEU A 40 15.10 15.85 -14.24
CA LEU A 40 13.74 16.33 -13.97
C LEU A 40 13.72 17.78 -13.50
N SER A 41 12.75 18.53 -14.01
CA SER A 41 12.38 19.85 -13.49
C SER A 41 11.08 19.74 -12.70
N SER A 42 10.99 20.46 -11.58
CA SER A 42 9.76 20.56 -10.80
C SER A 42 8.67 21.27 -11.59
N SER A 43 7.42 20.91 -11.29
CA SER A 43 6.26 21.53 -11.95
C SER A 43 5.02 21.44 -11.04
N ASN A 44 3.88 21.89 -11.55
CA ASN A 44 2.57 21.69 -10.93
C ASN A 44 1.83 20.45 -11.45
N SER A 45 2.55 19.50 -12.06
CA SER A 45 1.96 18.32 -12.67
C SER A 45 2.67 17.03 -12.29
N THR A 46 1.95 15.93 -12.36
CA THR A 46 2.50 14.60 -12.25
C THR A 46 1.85 13.66 -13.25
N TYR A 47 2.48 12.52 -13.51
CA TYR A 47 1.90 11.46 -14.31
C TYR A 47 0.95 10.63 -13.47
N ILE A 48 -0.15 10.25 -14.08
CA ILE A 48 -1.16 9.38 -13.51
C ILE A 48 -1.20 8.16 -14.37
N ASP A 49 -0.81 7.05 -13.78
CA ASP A 49 -0.90 5.75 -14.41
C ASP A 49 -2.32 5.23 -14.22
N LYS A 50 -3.09 5.20 -15.28
CA LYS A 50 -4.43 4.62 -15.29
C LYS A 50 -4.57 3.72 -16.50
N ASP A 51 -4.71 2.43 -16.24
CA ASP A 51 -4.99 1.41 -17.26
C ASP A 51 -3.97 1.41 -18.42
N PHE A 52 -2.67 1.55 -18.09
CA PHE A 52 -1.53 1.59 -19.02
C PHE A 52 -1.40 2.86 -19.88
N GLU A 53 -2.23 3.87 -19.66
CA GLU A 53 -2.07 5.18 -20.28
C GLU A 53 -1.46 6.19 -19.31
N GLU A 54 -0.26 6.66 -19.60
CA GLU A 54 0.36 7.75 -18.85
C GLU A 54 -0.29 9.08 -19.21
N LYS A 55 -1.11 9.61 -18.32
CA LYS A 55 -1.72 10.93 -18.48
C LYS A 55 -1.11 11.93 -17.52
N LYS A 56 -0.63 13.04 -18.06
CA LYS A 56 -0.13 14.16 -17.25
C LYS A 56 -1.30 14.92 -16.65
N LYS A 57 -1.28 15.13 -15.31
CA LYS A 57 -2.32 15.87 -14.60
C LYS A 57 -1.72 17.07 -13.88
N PHE A 58 -2.37 18.22 -14.02
CA PHE A 58 -1.98 19.48 -13.40
C PHE A 58 -2.80 19.77 -12.15
N PHE A 59 -2.15 20.35 -11.14
CA PHE A 59 -2.77 20.73 -9.88
C PHE A 59 -2.40 22.17 -9.54
N LYS A 60 -3.35 22.91 -8.95
CA LYS A 60 -3.11 24.29 -8.52
C LYS A 60 -2.67 24.42 -7.08
N ASP A 61 -3.01 23.43 -6.24
CA ASP A 61 -2.75 23.39 -4.82
C ASP A 61 -2.88 21.96 -4.26
N PHE A 62 -2.48 21.76 -3.01
CA PHE A 62 -2.60 20.49 -2.32
C PHE A 62 -4.05 20.00 -2.21
N LYS A 63 -5.01 20.89 -1.99
CA LYS A 63 -6.43 20.54 -1.87
C LYS A 63 -6.98 19.94 -3.16
N SER A 64 -6.60 20.48 -4.32
CA SER A 64 -6.99 19.93 -5.63
C SER A 64 -6.33 18.56 -5.89
N TYR A 65 -5.08 18.39 -5.48
CA TYR A 65 -4.34 17.14 -5.53
C TYR A 65 -5.01 16.06 -4.66
N GLU A 66 -5.22 16.31 -3.37
CA GLU A 66 -5.87 15.39 -2.45
C GLU A 66 -7.29 14.99 -2.92
N LYS A 67 -8.09 15.98 -3.33
CA LYS A 67 -9.45 15.74 -3.85
C LYS A 67 -9.45 14.84 -5.08
N TYR A 68 -8.51 15.04 -5.99
CA TYR A 68 -8.39 14.23 -7.20
C TYR A 68 -8.08 12.76 -6.83
N PHE A 69 -7.02 12.53 -6.06
CA PHE A 69 -6.61 11.18 -5.68
C PHE A 69 -7.64 10.45 -4.83
N LYS A 70 -8.32 11.17 -3.92
CA LYS A 70 -9.43 10.61 -3.14
C LYS A 70 -10.57 10.10 -4.03
N LYS A 71 -10.89 10.79 -5.13
CA LYS A 71 -11.88 10.32 -6.13
C LYS A 71 -11.43 9.04 -6.85
N GLN A 72 -10.13 8.78 -6.94
CA GLN A 72 -9.58 7.56 -7.51
C GLN A 72 -9.45 6.44 -6.45
N GLY A 73 -9.90 6.68 -5.22
CA GLY A 73 -9.77 5.75 -4.09
C GLY A 73 -8.41 5.77 -3.40
N ILE A 74 -7.51 6.65 -3.84
CA ILE A 74 -6.17 6.79 -3.27
C ILE A 74 -6.22 7.71 -2.05
N LEU A 75 -5.73 7.22 -0.92
CA LEU A 75 -5.58 7.98 0.32
C LEU A 75 -4.13 8.44 0.48
N VAL A 76 -3.88 9.71 0.16
CA VAL A 76 -2.54 10.31 0.25
C VAL A 76 -2.04 10.35 1.70
N ASP A 77 -2.93 10.64 2.64
CA ASP A 77 -2.66 10.74 4.06
C ASP A 77 -2.47 9.35 4.69
N GLN A 78 -1.29 9.10 5.24
CA GLN A 78 -0.92 7.84 5.87
C GLN A 78 -1.79 7.50 7.08
N GLU A 79 -2.10 8.49 7.93
CA GLU A 79 -2.92 8.28 9.13
C GLU A 79 -4.36 7.90 8.76
N LYS A 80 -4.89 8.50 7.70
CA LYS A 80 -6.21 8.12 7.18
C LYS A 80 -6.22 6.68 6.65
N ARG A 81 -5.14 6.24 5.98
CA ARG A 81 -5.00 4.84 5.55
C ARG A 81 -4.93 3.89 6.73
N LYS A 82 -4.09 4.21 7.73
CA LYS A 82 -3.94 3.43 8.96
C LYS A 82 -5.29 3.20 9.63
N LYS A 83 -6.00 4.28 9.93
CA LYS A 83 -7.33 4.22 10.57
C LYS A 83 -8.37 3.45 9.74
N LEU A 84 -8.30 3.54 8.41
CA LEU A 84 -9.20 2.78 7.55
C LEU A 84 -8.93 1.27 7.67
N ILE A 85 -7.67 0.85 7.61
CA ILE A 85 -7.29 -0.56 7.71
C ILE A 85 -7.66 -1.11 9.08
N GLU A 86 -7.35 -0.41 10.17
CA GLU A 86 -7.70 -0.79 11.54
C GLU A 86 -9.22 -1.00 11.70
N ARG A 87 -10.01 -0.04 11.24
CA ARG A 87 -11.47 -0.12 11.29
C ARG A 87 -12.01 -1.34 10.55
N GLU A 88 -11.51 -1.59 9.34
CA GLU A 88 -11.97 -2.73 8.54
C GLU A 88 -11.52 -4.07 9.14
N PHE A 89 -10.31 -4.15 9.72
CA PHE A 89 -9.87 -5.32 10.47
C PHE A 89 -10.81 -5.61 11.64
N LEU A 90 -11.09 -4.62 12.48
CA LEU A 90 -12.02 -4.75 13.60
C LEU A 90 -13.41 -5.18 13.14
N ARG A 91 -13.91 -4.61 12.03
CA ARG A 91 -15.22 -4.97 11.48
C ARG A 91 -15.32 -6.44 11.06
N ILE A 92 -14.25 -6.99 10.48
CA ILE A 92 -14.21 -8.39 10.04
C ILE A 92 -14.05 -9.34 11.23
N LEU A 93 -13.11 -9.04 12.12
CA LEU A 93 -12.75 -9.90 13.24
C LEU A 93 -13.86 -9.97 14.30
N SER A 94 -14.52 -8.85 14.62
CA SER A 94 -15.58 -8.80 15.62
C SER A 94 -16.78 -9.67 15.26
N LYS A 95 -17.12 -9.78 13.98
CA LYS A 95 -18.24 -10.61 13.52
C LYS A 95 -18.05 -12.10 13.81
N LYS A 96 -16.82 -12.57 13.88
CA LYS A 96 -16.49 -14.00 14.06
C LYS A 96 -15.85 -14.31 15.41
N ARG A 97 -15.69 -13.31 16.30
CA ARG A 97 -14.94 -13.44 17.56
C ARG A 97 -13.52 -13.97 17.36
N LEU A 98 -12.86 -13.45 16.34
CA LEU A 98 -11.50 -13.80 15.94
C LEU A 98 -10.54 -12.66 16.30
N SER A 99 -9.25 -12.96 16.34
CA SER A 99 -8.20 -11.98 16.64
C SER A 99 -7.02 -12.11 15.67
N ILE A 100 -6.25 -11.05 15.57
CA ILE A 100 -4.89 -11.06 15.00
C ILE A 100 -3.92 -10.73 16.13
N LYS A 101 -2.75 -11.36 16.11
CA LYS A 101 -1.68 -10.98 17.04
C LYS A 101 -1.10 -9.63 16.67
N ASP A 102 -0.77 -8.86 17.70
CA ASP A 102 -0.11 -7.57 17.47
C ASP A 102 1.19 -7.77 16.70
N ASN A 103 1.27 -7.11 15.57
CA ASN A 103 2.47 -6.99 14.76
C ASN A 103 2.51 -5.58 14.17
N SER A 104 2.82 -4.62 15.02
CA SER A 104 2.88 -3.19 14.66
C SER A 104 3.84 -2.94 13.48
N LYS A 105 4.98 -3.64 13.42
CA LYS A 105 5.94 -3.50 12.32
C LYS A 105 5.35 -3.92 10.97
N LEU A 106 4.69 -5.08 10.93
CA LEU A 106 4.01 -5.55 9.71
C LEU A 106 2.88 -4.60 9.33
N PHE A 107 2.11 -4.15 10.32
CA PHE A 107 0.99 -3.25 10.08
C PHE A 107 1.45 -1.92 9.49
N ASP A 108 2.46 -1.28 10.07
CA ASP A 108 3.03 -0.04 9.57
C ASP A 108 3.69 -0.21 8.18
N GLU A 109 4.34 -1.36 7.94
CA GLU A 109 4.87 -1.69 6.61
C GLU A 109 3.73 -1.76 5.58
N VAL A 110 2.66 -2.46 5.87
CA VAL A 110 1.51 -2.62 4.96
C VAL A 110 0.81 -1.29 4.71
N VAL A 111 0.62 -0.45 5.73
CA VAL A 111 0.09 0.92 5.57
C VAL A 111 0.90 1.74 4.57
N ASN A 112 2.22 1.52 4.50
CA ASN A 112 3.11 2.22 3.58
C ASN A 112 3.19 1.58 2.18
N LEU A 113 2.82 0.30 2.04
CA LEU A 113 2.82 -0.40 0.75
C LEU A 113 1.58 -0.11 -0.10
N VAL A 114 0.48 0.32 0.52
CA VAL A 114 -0.80 0.52 -0.16
C VAL A 114 -1.22 1.99 -0.13
N ASP A 115 -1.79 2.48 -1.22
CA ASP A 115 -2.39 3.81 -1.32
C ASP A 115 -3.93 3.76 -1.45
N ASN A 116 -4.46 2.62 -1.88
CA ASN A 116 -5.89 2.34 -2.00
C ASN A 116 -6.25 1.01 -1.30
N PRO A 117 -6.26 0.99 0.05
CA PRO A 117 -6.39 -0.24 0.81
C PRO A 117 -7.75 -0.91 0.60
N ASN A 118 -7.71 -2.18 0.24
CA ASN A 118 -8.85 -3.08 0.14
C ASN A 118 -8.57 -4.33 0.98
N ILE A 119 -9.33 -4.51 2.04
CA ILE A 119 -9.14 -5.59 2.99
C ILE A 119 -9.94 -6.82 2.56
N LEU A 120 -9.27 -7.93 2.42
CA LEU A 120 -9.86 -9.22 2.04
C LEU A 120 -9.66 -10.25 3.14
N LEU A 121 -10.72 -10.99 3.45
CA LEU A 121 -10.66 -12.19 4.26
C LEU A 121 -10.47 -13.38 3.32
N CYS A 122 -9.37 -14.07 3.47
CA CYS A 122 -8.99 -15.21 2.64
C CYS A 122 -8.86 -16.47 3.49
N SER A 123 -8.84 -17.62 2.83
CA SER A 123 -8.64 -18.92 3.50
C SER A 123 -7.71 -19.81 2.69
N PHE A 124 -7.02 -20.70 3.37
CA PHE A 124 -6.22 -21.77 2.78
C PHE A 124 -6.77 -23.15 3.15
N ASN A 125 -6.28 -24.18 2.47
CA ASN A 125 -6.73 -25.56 2.74
C ASN A 125 -6.33 -25.98 4.16
N LYS A 126 -7.29 -26.47 4.93
CA LYS A 126 -7.12 -26.89 6.33
C LYS A 126 -6.00 -27.91 6.56
N LYS A 127 -5.62 -28.69 5.53
CA LYS A 127 -4.50 -29.64 5.64
C LYS A 127 -3.18 -28.97 6.06
N PHE A 128 -2.99 -27.69 5.75
CA PHE A 128 -1.79 -26.93 6.13
C PHE A 128 -1.76 -26.54 7.61
N LEU A 129 -2.85 -26.72 8.36
CA LEU A 129 -2.87 -26.53 9.82
C LEU A 129 -2.04 -27.60 10.56
N SER A 130 -1.62 -28.67 9.89
CA SER A 130 -0.66 -29.64 10.45
C SER A 130 0.77 -29.10 10.53
N ILE A 131 1.07 -28.00 9.84
CA ILE A 131 2.36 -27.31 9.92
C ILE A 131 2.41 -26.55 11.26
N PRO A 132 3.57 -26.53 11.95
CA PRO A 132 3.71 -25.74 13.19
C PRO A 132 3.30 -24.28 12.98
N LYS A 133 2.52 -23.75 13.92
CA LYS A 133 1.93 -22.40 13.83
C LYS A 133 2.99 -21.30 13.67
N GLU A 134 4.18 -21.51 14.23
CA GLU A 134 5.30 -20.57 14.16
C GLU A 134 5.79 -20.43 12.72
N ILE A 135 5.88 -21.56 11.98
CA ILE A 135 6.32 -21.59 10.58
C ILE A 135 5.25 -20.94 9.68
N LEU A 136 3.96 -21.29 9.90
CA LEU A 136 2.85 -20.68 9.16
C LEU A 136 2.83 -19.17 9.39
N THR A 137 2.89 -18.73 10.65
CA THR A 137 2.87 -17.31 11.00
C THR A 137 4.04 -16.57 10.39
N LEU A 138 5.26 -17.11 10.51
CA LEU A 138 6.47 -16.51 9.95
C LEU A 138 6.35 -16.34 8.43
N THR A 139 5.94 -17.40 7.73
CA THR A 139 5.78 -17.39 6.27
C THR A 139 4.75 -16.36 5.82
N MET A 140 3.59 -16.34 6.47
CA MET A 140 2.52 -15.41 6.14
C MET A 140 2.95 -13.96 6.37
N GLN A 141 3.55 -13.65 7.51
CA GLN A 141 3.92 -12.29 7.88
C GLN A 141 5.16 -11.77 7.15
N SER A 142 6.24 -12.57 7.14
CA SER A 142 7.52 -12.11 6.61
C SER A 142 7.57 -12.08 5.09
N HIS A 143 7.01 -13.11 4.45
CA HIS A 143 7.12 -13.25 2.99
C HIS A 143 5.92 -12.70 2.24
N GLN A 144 4.70 -12.94 2.75
CA GLN A 144 3.46 -12.59 2.05
C GLN A 144 2.79 -11.30 2.56
N LYS A 145 3.22 -10.77 3.72
CA LYS A 145 2.60 -9.61 4.37
C LYS A 145 1.11 -9.85 4.71
N TYR A 146 0.78 -11.10 5.04
CA TYR A 146 -0.56 -11.50 5.46
C TYR A 146 -0.69 -11.46 6.99
N PHE A 147 -1.90 -11.30 7.48
CA PHE A 147 -2.25 -11.27 8.89
C PHE A 147 -2.96 -12.56 9.27
N PRO A 148 -2.26 -13.54 9.90
CA PRO A 148 -2.90 -14.77 10.36
C PRO A 148 -3.95 -14.48 11.42
N ILE A 149 -5.05 -15.24 11.37
CA ILE A 149 -6.17 -15.09 12.28
C ILE A 149 -6.16 -16.23 13.31
N PHE A 150 -6.44 -15.89 14.56
CA PHE A 150 -6.48 -16.79 15.71
C PHE A 150 -7.88 -16.85 16.29
N ASN A 151 -8.24 -18.03 16.78
CA ASN A 151 -9.49 -18.25 17.52
C ASN A 151 -9.35 -17.85 19.01
N ASN A 152 -10.45 -17.98 19.76
CA ASN A 152 -10.48 -17.64 21.19
C ASN A 152 -9.56 -18.51 22.08
N LYS A 153 -9.03 -19.62 21.55
CA LYS A 153 -8.08 -20.51 22.24
C LYS A 153 -6.63 -20.23 21.84
N ASP A 154 -6.36 -19.13 21.15
CA ASP A 154 -5.06 -18.75 20.59
C ASP A 154 -4.50 -19.77 19.56
N GLU A 155 -5.38 -20.52 18.91
CA GLU A 155 -5.01 -21.44 17.84
C GLU A 155 -5.12 -20.73 16.50
N ILE A 156 -4.15 -20.95 15.60
CA ILE A 156 -4.19 -20.41 14.26
C ILE A 156 -5.34 -21.05 13.47
N THR A 157 -6.10 -20.22 12.77
CA THR A 157 -7.16 -20.70 11.88
C THR A 157 -6.64 -20.85 10.45
N ASN A 158 -7.45 -21.40 9.57
CA ASN A 158 -7.14 -21.41 8.13
C ASN A 158 -7.60 -20.13 7.42
N GLU A 159 -7.97 -19.09 8.16
CA GLU A 159 -8.35 -17.78 7.64
C GLU A 159 -7.21 -16.77 7.89
N PHE A 160 -7.12 -15.76 7.04
CA PHE A 160 -6.15 -14.67 7.18
C PHE A 160 -6.65 -13.40 6.49
N LEU A 161 -6.13 -12.25 6.89
CA LEU A 161 -6.41 -10.99 6.23
C LEU A 161 -5.25 -10.59 5.32
N ILE A 162 -5.60 -10.02 4.17
CA ILE A 162 -4.69 -9.31 3.28
C ILE A 162 -5.19 -7.89 3.04
N VAL A 163 -4.25 -6.99 2.83
CA VAL A 163 -4.53 -5.63 2.39
C VAL A 163 -4.04 -5.50 0.96
N ALA A 164 -4.98 -5.61 0.02
CA ALA A 164 -4.70 -5.38 -1.40
C ALA A 164 -4.68 -3.89 -1.71
N ASN A 165 -3.91 -3.49 -2.70
CA ASN A 165 -3.77 -2.08 -3.09
C ASN A 165 -4.84 -1.59 -4.07
N LYS A 166 -5.82 -2.39 -4.43
CA LYS A 166 -6.87 -2.00 -5.39
C LYS A 166 -8.10 -2.89 -5.22
N LYS A 167 -9.27 -2.34 -5.44
CA LYS A 167 -10.47 -3.16 -5.54
C LYS A 167 -10.46 -3.86 -6.90
N ASP A 168 -10.64 -5.16 -6.90
CA ASP A 168 -10.90 -5.90 -8.11
C ASP A 168 -12.35 -5.67 -8.58
N GLN A 169 -12.56 -4.55 -9.25
CA GLN A 169 -13.90 -4.17 -9.75
C GLN A 169 -14.39 -5.08 -10.88
N LYS A 170 -13.49 -5.82 -11.53
CA LYS A 170 -13.81 -6.67 -12.68
C LYS A 170 -13.75 -8.17 -12.37
N GLY A 171 -13.42 -8.56 -11.12
CA GLY A 171 -13.29 -9.96 -10.73
C GLY A 171 -12.18 -10.71 -11.48
N LEU A 172 -11.14 -10.00 -11.93
CA LEU A 172 -10.06 -10.57 -12.74
C LEU A 172 -8.94 -11.18 -11.90
N ILE A 173 -8.86 -10.79 -10.61
CA ILE A 173 -7.89 -11.35 -9.68
C ILE A 173 -8.52 -12.61 -9.07
N LYS A 174 -8.24 -13.76 -9.68
CA LYS A 174 -8.50 -15.05 -9.04
C LYS A 174 -7.40 -15.30 -8.01
N ILE A 175 -7.76 -15.28 -6.73
CA ILE A 175 -6.90 -15.67 -5.61
C ILE A 175 -7.09 -17.16 -5.32
#